data_4a2c9258d0660dc8591da96c0bbf44e7
#
_entry.id   4a2c9258d0660dc8591da96c0bbf44e7
#
_cell.length_a   1.000
_cell.length_b   1.000
_cell.length_c   1.000
_cell.angle_alpha   90.00
_cell.angle_beta   90.00
_cell.angle_gamma   90.00
#
_symmetry.space_group_name_H-M   'P 1'
#
loop_
_entity.id
_entity.type
_entity.pdbx_description
1 polymer ?
#
loop_
_entity_poly.entity_id
_entity_poly.type
_entity_poly.pdbx_seq_one_letter_code
_entity_poly.pdbx_strand_id
1 'polypeptide(L)'
;RRLHKPNASRPEAVVTEVIKRHRIQFIGVVERINDVCFVIPDNTGIKSDFFIPESRTMQCKHHDKVVVEFIEWRAKDKNPIGQITEILGNAGSNDIEMKSILIENGFFTAFPKHVLDEADELKIEIPEEEKKQRRNFSNIATFTIDPADAKDFDDALSFKKIEDGMYEIGVHIADVSYYVKEHSAMEKEAFKRATSVYLVDRVAPMFPERLSNIIC
;
A
#
# COMPACT_ATOMS: atom_id res chain seq x y z
N ARG A 1 -9.84 -25.14 21.69
CA ARG A 1 -9.74 -26.12 22.78
C ARG A 1 -8.61 -27.10 22.48
N ARG A 2 -7.62 -27.24 23.38
CA ARG A 2 -6.58 -28.27 23.24
C ARG A 2 -7.20 -29.65 23.43
N LEU A 3 -6.91 -30.57 22.52
CA LEU A 3 -7.19 -31.98 22.70
C LEU A 3 -6.07 -32.61 23.52
N HIS A 4 -6.36 -33.05 24.74
CA HIS A 4 -5.35 -33.64 25.62
C HIS A 4 -5.13 -35.11 25.20
N LYS A 5 -4.04 -35.36 24.46
CA LYS A 5 -3.48 -36.70 24.31
C LYS A 5 -2.19 -36.74 25.15
N PRO A 6 -2.13 -37.56 26.21
CA PRO A 6 -1.03 -37.51 27.20
C PRO A 6 0.37 -37.77 26.65
N ASN A 7 0.52 -38.33 25.47
CA ASN A 7 1.82 -38.73 24.86
C ASN A 7 2.05 -38.22 23.42
N ALA A 8 1.33 -37.18 22.99
CA ALA A 8 1.53 -36.65 21.63
C ALA A 8 2.75 -35.70 21.60
N SER A 9 3.71 -35.98 20.73
CA SER A 9 4.87 -35.12 20.47
C SER A 9 4.48 -33.75 19.88
N ARG A 10 3.25 -33.59 19.39
CA ARG A 10 2.69 -32.32 18.91
C ARG A 10 1.30 -32.09 19.51
N PRO A 11 1.04 -30.92 20.10
CA PRO A 11 -0.27 -30.61 20.67
C PRO A 11 -1.29 -30.47 19.53
N GLU A 12 -2.40 -31.20 19.63
CA GLU A 12 -3.56 -31.07 18.74
C GLU A 12 -4.56 -30.09 19.35
N ALA A 13 -5.19 -29.28 18.52
CA ALA A 13 -6.23 -28.34 18.94
C ALA A 13 -7.38 -28.30 17.93
N VAL A 14 -8.58 -28.00 18.44
CA VAL A 14 -9.76 -27.75 17.60
C VAL A 14 -10.17 -26.29 17.77
N VAL A 15 -10.41 -25.62 16.65
CA VAL A 15 -11.00 -24.28 16.64
C VAL A 15 -12.45 -24.40 17.09
N THR A 16 -12.81 -23.76 18.18
CA THR A 16 -14.17 -23.77 18.73
C THR A 16 -14.97 -22.54 18.29
N GLU A 17 -14.29 -21.42 18.09
CA GLU A 17 -14.91 -20.15 17.71
C GLU A 17 -13.89 -19.29 16.96
N VAL A 18 -14.35 -18.52 15.97
CA VAL A 18 -13.58 -17.48 15.28
C VAL A 18 -14.00 -16.14 15.84
N ILE A 19 -13.17 -15.58 16.74
CA ILE A 19 -13.46 -14.31 17.41
C ILE A 19 -13.36 -13.14 16.40
N LYS A 20 -12.32 -13.14 15.56
CA LYS A 20 -12.09 -12.13 14.52
C LYS A 20 -11.34 -12.77 13.35
N ARG A 21 -11.78 -12.49 12.13
CA ARG A 21 -11.04 -12.87 10.93
C ARG A 21 -9.93 -11.86 10.69
N HIS A 22 -8.73 -12.34 10.44
CA HIS A 22 -7.58 -11.49 10.10
C HIS A 22 -7.77 -10.84 8.73
N ARG A 23 -8.31 -11.59 7.77
CA ARG A 23 -8.58 -11.13 6.41
C ARG A 23 -10.05 -11.38 6.08
N ILE A 24 -10.69 -10.36 5.54
CA ILE A 24 -12.07 -10.42 5.03
C ILE A 24 -12.16 -10.07 3.54
N GLN A 25 -11.10 -9.46 2.97
CA GLN A 25 -11.01 -9.12 1.57
C GLN A 25 -10.02 -10.04 0.87
N PHE A 26 -10.39 -10.47 -0.32
CA PHE A 26 -9.64 -11.40 -1.15
C PHE A 26 -9.66 -10.93 -2.58
N ILE A 27 -8.61 -11.25 -3.33
CA ILE A 27 -8.52 -11.01 -4.77
C ILE A 27 -8.75 -12.31 -5.49
N GLY A 28 -9.42 -12.26 -6.61
CA GLY A 28 -9.65 -13.42 -7.44
C GLY A 28 -10.22 -13.08 -8.80
N VAL A 29 -10.42 -14.11 -9.60
CA VAL A 29 -10.94 -14.02 -10.95
C VAL A 29 -12.39 -14.49 -10.98
N VAL A 30 -13.23 -13.73 -11.66
CA VAL A 30 -14.65 -14.05 -11.82
C VAL A 30 -14.81 -15.21 -12.80
N GLU A 31 -15.51 -16.25 -12.35
CA GLU A 31 -16.00 -17.32 -13.20
C GLU A 31 -17.54 -17.28 -13.22
N ARG A 32 -18.11 -17.10 -14.41
CA ARG A 32 -19.55 -17.23 -14.61
C ARG A 32 -19.86 -18.53 -15.32
N ILE A 33 -20.68 -19.37 -14.66
CA ILE A 33 -21.18 -20.64 -15.20
C ILE A 33 -22.69 -20.50 -15.27
N ASN A 34 -23.24 -20.40 -16.48
CA ASN A 34 -24.63 -20.00 -16.71
C ASN A 34 -24.91 -18.66 -15.99
N ASP A 35 -25.95 -18.57 -15.17
CA ASP A 35 -26.30 -17.37 -14.43
C ASP A 35 -25.68 -17.31 -13.01
N VAL A 36 -24.74 -18.21 -12.70
CA VAL A 36 -24.10 -18.29 -11.39
C VAL A 36 -22.71 -17.65 -11.44
N CYS A 37 -22.45 -16.77 -10.49
CA CYS A 37 -21.17 -16.07 -10.36
C CYS A 37 -20.34 -16.65 -9.21
N PHE A 38 -19.11 -17.01 -9.54
CA PHE A 38 -18.09 -17.40 -8.57
C PHE A 38 -16.88 -16.50 -8.69
N VAL A 39 -16.11 -16.37 -7.60
CA VAL A 39 -14.77 -15.78 -7.63
C VAL A 39 -13.78 -16.83 -7.14
N ILE A 40 -12.83 -17.16 -8.00
CA ILE A 40 -11.69 -18.05 -7.71
C ILE A 40 -10.61 -17.23 -7.07
N PRO A 41 -10.28 -17.40 -5.77
CA PRO A 41 -9.24 -16.63 -5.11
C PRO A 41 -7.86 -16.90 -5.70
N ASP A 42 -7.04 -15.86 -5.85
CA ASP A 42 -5.63 -15.99 -6.25
C ASP A 42 -4.79 -16.67 -5.18
N ASN A 43 -5.18 -16.47 -3.91
CA ASN A 43 -4.49 -17.08 -2.79
C ASN A 43 -4.76 -18.59 -2.71
N THR A 44 -3.75 -19.38 -3.03
CA THR A 44 -3.81 -20.85 -3.04
C THR A 44 -4.07 -21.49 -1.68
N GLY A 45 -3.96 -20.73 -0.60
CA GLY A 45 -4.32 -21.17 0.76
C GLY A 45 -5.83 -21.28 0.97
N ILE A 46 -6.64 -20.69 0.11
CA ILE A 46 -8.10 -20.78 0.13
C ILE A 46 -8.52 -21.83 -0.90
N LYS A 47 -9.07 -22.92 -0.41
CA LYS A 47 -9.43 -24.08 -1.25
C LYS A 47 -10.87 -24.06 -1.78
N SER A 48 -11.59 -22.98 -1.57
CA SER A 48 -13.00 -22.85 -1.95
C SER A 48 -13.23 -21.54 -2.66
N ASP A 49 -13.95 -21.59 -3.79
CA ASP A 49 -14.36 -20.41 -4.51
C ASP A 49 -15.45 -19.66 -3.73
N PHE A 50 -15.53 -18.36 -3.91
CA PHE A 50 -16.62 -17.56 -3.34
C PHE A 50 -17.84 -17.63 -4.26
N PHE A 51 -18.98 -18.00 -3.71
CA PHE A 51 -20.27 -17.81 -4.38
C PHE A 51 -20.70 -16.34 -4.24
N ILE A 52 -21.04 -15.68 -5.35
CA ILE A 52 -21.47 -14.30 -5.37
C ILE A 52 -22.93 -14.23 -5.80
N PRO A 53 -23.86 -13.88 -4.88
CA PRO A 53 -25.25 -13.64 -5.25
C PRO A 53 -25.36 -12.52 -6.31
N GLU A 54 -26.27 -12.64 -7.27
CA GLU A 54 -26.39 -11.71 -8.41
C GLU A 54 -26.53 -10.24 -7.97
N SER A 55 -27.23 -9.97 -6.89
CA SER A 55 -27.35 -8.62 -6.30
C SER A 55 -26.04 -8.02 -5.77
N ARG A 56 -24.95 -8.82 -5.70
CA ARG A 56 -23.64 -8.45 -5.15
C ARG A 56 -22.50 -8.57 -6.15
N THR A 57 -22.82 -8.73 -7.44
CA THR A 57 -21.83 -8.93 -8.51
C THR A 57 -21.24 -7.64 -9.06
N MET A 58 -21.80 -6.47 -8.76
CA MET A 58 -21.42 -5.18 -9.39
C MET A 58 -21.39 -5.25 -10.93
N GLN A 59 -22.21 -6.14 -11.53
CA GLN A 59 -22.21 -6.38 -12.98
C GLN A 59 -20.87 -6.81 -13.58
N CYS A 60 -20.03 -7.49 -12.79
CA CYS A 60 -18.75 -8.02 -13.25
C CYS A 60 -18.94 -8.99 -14.42
N LYS A 61 -17.93 -9.06 -15.26
CA LYS A 61 -17.88 -9.98 -16.41
C LYS A 61 -17.05 -11.21 -16.08
N HIS A 62 -17.25 -12.27 -16.85
CA HIS A 62 -16.37 -13.43 -16.81
C HIS A 62 -14.93 -13.02 -17.12
N HIS A 63 -13.96 -13.52 -16.36
CA HIS A 63 -12.55 -13.14 -16.37
C HIS A 63 -12.19 -11.76 -15.80
N ASP A 64 -13.12 -11.04 -15.22
CA ASP A 64 -12.74 -9.86 -14.44
C ASP A 64 -11.96 -10.26 -13.19
N LYS A 65 -10.89 -9.50 -12.91
CA LYS A 65 -10.17 -9.51 -11.63
C LYS A 65 -10.90 -8.61 -10.66
N VAL A 66 -11.21 -9.11 -9.48
CA VAL A 66 -12.07 -8.40 -8.52
C VAL A 66 -11.54 -8.50 -7.10
N VAL A 67 -11.94 -7.52 -6.28
CA VAL A 67 -11.86 -7.62 -4.82
C VAL A 67 -13.18 -8.17 -4.32
N VAL A 68 -13.12 -9.28 -3.59
CA VAL A 68 -14.28 -9.89 -2.95
C VAL A 68 -14.16 -9.79 -1.44
N GLU A 69 -15.24 -9.33 -0.79
CA GLU A 69 -15.37 -9.31 0.66
C GLU A 69 -16.12 -10.56 1.12
N PHE A 70 -15.54 -11.25 2.11
CA PHE A 70 -16.19 -12.40 2.76
C PHE A 70 -17.40 -11.93 3.58
N ILE A 71 -18.54 -12.51 3.35
CA ILE A 71 -19.78 -12.23 4.11
C ILE A 71 -20.03 -13.32 5.15
N GLU A 72 -20.25 -14.55 4.72
CA GLU A 72 -20.54 -15.67 5.60
C GLU A 72 -20.19 -17.01 4.96
N TRP A 73 -20.06 -18.02 5.80
CA TRP A 73 -19.96 -19.42 5.38
C TRP A 73 -20.71 -20.28 6.37
N ARG A 74 -21.87 -20.72 5.99
CA ARG A 74 -22.73 -21.59 6.83
C ARG A 74 -22.27 -23.04 6.70
N ALA A 75 -22.47 -23.82 7.75
CA ALA A 75 -22.06 -25.23 7.78
C ALA A 75 -22.66 -26.11 6.67
N LYS A 76 -23.77 -25.69 6.06
CA LYS A 76 -24.45 -26.38 4.97
C LYS A 76 -24.01 -25.91 3.59
N ASP A 77 -23.32 -24.78 3.50
CA ASP A 77 -22.94 -24.19 2.23
C ASP A 77 -21.66 -24.84 1.72
N LYS A 78 -21.65 -25.19 0.45
CA LYS A 78 -20.49 -25.76 -0.24
C LYS A 78 -19.38 -24.71 -0.38
N ASN A 79 -19.76 -23.46 -0.62
CA ASN A 79 -18.87 -22.34 -0.89
C ASN A 79 -19.15 -21.18 0.10
N PRO A 80 -18.11 -20.39 0.49
CA PRO A 80 -18.35 -19.15 1.20
C PRO A 80 -19.12 -18.15 0.33
N ILE A 81 -19.96 -17.33 0.96
CA ILE A 81 -20.67 -16.24 0.29
C ILE A 81 -19.80 -14.99 0.36
N GLY A 82 -19.60 -14.36 -0.79
CA GLY A 82 -18.89 -13.11 -0.94
C GLY A 82 -19.71 -11.99 -1.57
N GLN A 83 -19.15 -10.80 -1.54
CA GLN A 83 -19.63 -9.61 -2.24
C GLN A 83 -18.45 -9.00 -3.01
N ILE A 84 -18.64 -8.69 -4.28
CA ILE A 84 -17.66 -7.92 -5.03
C ILE A 84 -17.74 -6.46 -4.54
N THR A 85 -16.60 -5.91 -4.14
CA THR A 85 -16.47 -4.52 -3.66
C THR A 85 -15.73 -3.63 -4.64
N GLU A 86 -14.92 -4.22 -5.53
CA GLU A 86 -14.21 -3.49 -6.58
C GLU A 86 -13.94 -4.41 -7.77
N ILE A 87 -14.10 -3.88 -8.98
CA ILE A 87 -13.68 -4.52 -10.23
C ILE A 87 -12.36 -3.87 -10.64
N LEU A 88 -11.28 -4.65 -10.63
CA LEU A 88 -9.94 -4.15 -10.92
C LEU A 88 -9.71 -4.02 -12.42
N GLY A 89 -10.30 -4.91 -13.21
CA GLY A 89 -10.20 -4.97 -14.66
C GLY A 89 -10.10 -6.39 -15.18
N ASN A 90 -9.65 -6.56 -16.42
CA ASN A 90 -9.51 -7.88 -17.02
C ASN A 90 -8.27 -8.61 -16.47
N ALA A 91 -8.43 -9.83 -16.00
CA ALA A 91 -7.34 -10.65 -15.48
C ALA A 91 -6.26 -10.90 -16.57
N GLY A 92 -4.99 -10.95 -16.13
CA GLY A 92 -3.83 -11.21 -17.00
C GLY A 92 -3.18 -9.96 -17.60
N SER A 93 -3.73 -8.76 -17.39
CA SER A 93 -3.01 -7.53 -17.72
C SER A 93 -1.99 -7.21 -16.64
N ASN A 94 -0.77 -6.80 -17.01
CA ASN A 94 0.30 -6.49 -16.06
C ASN A 94 -0.14 -5.44 -15.03
N ASP A 95 -0.85 -4.40 -15.47
CA ASP A 95 -1.35 -3.33 -14.61
C ASP A 95 -2.28 -3.87 -13.50
N ILE A 96 -3.20 -4.74 -13.87
CA ILE A 96 -4.17 -5.34 -12.94
C ILE A 96 -3.49 -6.33 -12.00
N GLU A 97 -2.54 -7.12 -12.48
CA GLU A 97 -1.82 -8.07 -11.63
C GLU A 97 -0.93 -7.32 -10.59
N MET A 98 -0.25 -6.24 -10.98
CA MET A 98 0.53 -5.42 -10.04
C MET A 98 -0.37 -4.74 -9.00
N LYS A 99 -1.52 -4.19 -9.42
CA LYS A 99 -2.53 -3.63 -8.50
C LYS A 99 -3.06 -4.69 -7.54
N SER A 100 -3.29 -5.89 -8.04
CA SER A 100 -3.76 -7.05 -7.25
C SER A 100 -2.76 -7.42 -6.16
N ILE A 101 -1.47 -7.49 -6.49
CA ILE A 101 -0.39 -7.79 -5.52
C ILE A 101 -0.38 -6.76 -4.39
N LEU A 102 -0.49 -5.47 -4.70
CA LEU A 102 -0.54 -4.41 -3.69
C LEU A 102 -1.73 -4.59 -2.74
N ILE A 103 -2.93 -4.73 -3.30
CA ILE A 103 -4.17 -4.86 -2.50
C ILE A 103 -4.14 -6.15 -1.68
N GLU A 104 -3.66 -7.25 -2.23
CA GLU A 104 -3.56 -8.53 -1.51
C GLU A 104 -2.65 -8.44 -0.28
N ASN A 105 -1.60 -7.62 -0.36
CA ASN A 105 -0.69 -7.37 0.75
C ASN A 105 -1.12 -6.20 1.65
N GLY A 106 -2.32 -5.64 1.43
CA GLY A 106 -2.89 -4.59 2.28
C GLY A 106 -2.39 -3.18 1.95
N PHE A 107 -1.74 -2.99 0.80
CA PHE A 107 -1.30 -1.68 0.35
C PHE A 107 -2.37 -0.97 -0.48
N PHE A 108 -2.59 0.30 -0.18
CA PHE A 108 -3.59 1.12 -0.86
C PHE A 108 -2.98 1.75 -2.12
N THR A 109 -3.71 1.67 -3.24
CA THR A 109 -3.27 2.24 -4.53
C THR A 109 -3.70 3.70 -4.72
N ALA A 110 -4.66 4.17 -3.95
CA ALA A 110 -5.15 5.54 -4.02
C ALA A 110 -5.11 6.22 -2.64
N PHE A 111 -5.00 7.54 -2.65
CA PHE A 111 -5.12 8.36 -1.45
C PHE A 111 -6.56 8.84 -1.27
N PRO A 112 -7.03 8.96 -0.01
CA PRO A 112 -8.30 9.63 0.28
C PRO A 112 -8.27 11.09 -0.20
N LYS A 113 -9.43 11.59 -0.68
CA LYS A 113 -9.53 12.94 -1.24
C LYS A 113 -9.01 14.03 -0.30
N HIS A 114 -9.36 13.96 0.98
CA HIS A 114 -8.92 14.96 1.97
C HIS A 114 -7.40 14.98 2.20
N VAL A 115 -6.69 13.87 1.93
CA VAL A 115 -5.23 13.79 1.98
C VAL A 115 -4.61 14.45 0.75
N LEU A 116 -5.23 14.24 -0.43
CA LEU A 116 -4.82 14.92 -1.67
C LEU A 116 -5.06 16.42 -1.59
N ASP A 117 -6.23 16.83 -1.08
CA ASP A 117 -6.57 18.25 -0.89
C ASP A 117 -5.53 18.94 0.02
N GLU A 118 -5.13 18.30 1.15
CA GLU A 118 -4.08 18.81 2.03
C GLU A 118 -2.72 18.91 1.33
N ALA A 119 -2.35 17.90 0.54
CA ALA A 119 -1.11 17.92 -0.22
C ALA A 119 -1.09 19.03 -1.28
N ASP A 120 -2.23 19.32 -1.93
CA ASP A 120 -2.35 20.35 -2.94
C ASP A 120 -2.24 21.77 -2.37
N GLU A 121 -2.54 21.96 -1.08
CA GLU A 121 -2.37 23.24 -0.37
C GLU A 121 -0.90 23.55 -0.02
N LEU A 122 -0.01 22.57 -0.11
CA LEU A 122 1.41 22.76 0.20
C LEU A 122 2.06 23.73 -0.78
N LYS A 123 2.80 24.69 -0.22
CA LYS A 123 3.59 25.66 -0.99
C LYS A 123 4.99 25.12 -1.26
N ILE A 124 5.43 25.22 -2.49
CA ILE A 124 6.81 24.87 -2.90
C ILE A 124 7.81 25.85 -2.34
N GLU A 125 7.42 27.14 -2.28
CA GLU A 125 8.32 28.20 -1.80
C GLU A 125 8.48 28.16 -0.29
N ILE A 126 9.73 28.09 0.16
CA ILE A 126 10.09 28.17 1.59
C ILE A 126 10.15 29.63 1.99
N PRO A 127 9.42 30.08 3.04
CA PRO A 127 9.44 31.45 3.53
C PRO A 127 10.85 31.92 3.94
N GLU A 128 11.14 33.22 3.78
CA GLU A 128 12.45 33.80 4.13
C GLU A 128 12.78 33.66 5.63
N GLU A 129 11.76 33.66 6.50
CA GLU A 129 11.93 33.42 7.94
C GLU A 129 12.45 32.03 8.22
N GLU A 130 11.94 31.02 7.49
CA GLU A 130 12.40 29.63 7.60
C GLU A 130 13.81 29.47 7.04
N LYS A 131 14.10 30.07 5.89
CA LYS A 131 15.46 30.06 5.30
C LYS A 131 16.52 30.62 6.23
N LYS A 132 16.18 31.68 7.00
CA LYS A 132 17.10 32.27 7.97
C LYS A 132 17.44 31.37 9.16
N GLN A 133 16.58 30.42 9.47
CA GLN A 133 16.80 29.46 10.56
C GLN A 133 17.63 28.25 10.11
N ARG A 134 17.85 28.09 8.80
CA ARG A 134 18.56 26.96 8.21
C ARG A 134 19.94 27.37 7.72
N ARG A 135 20.89 26.45 7.77
CA ARG A 135 22.21 26.65 7.17
C ARG A 135 22.09 26.62 5.65
N ASN A 136 22.61 27.65 4.99
CA ASN A 136 22.59 27.74 3.54
C ASN A 136 23.77 26.97 2.92
N PHE A 137 23.49 26.02 2.06
CA PHE A 137 24.45 25.21 1.30
C PHE A 137 24.53 25.57 -0.18
N SER A 138 23.84 26.61 -0.65
CA SER A 138 23.78 26.98 -2.08
C SER A 138 25.15 27.22 -2.73
N ASN A 139 26.17 27.60 -1.94
CA ASN A 139 27.53 27.83 -2.41
C ASN A 139 28.50 26.68 -2.10
N ILE A 140 27.99 25.52 -1.68
CA ILE A 140 28.78 24.34 -1.39
C ILE A 140 28.42 23.27 -2.43
N ALA A 141 29.44 22.59 -2.96
CA ALA A 141 29.19 21.48 -3.88
C ALA A 141 28.29 20.43 -3.22
N THR A 142 27.08 20.31 -3.72
CA THR A 142 26.05 19.40 -3.21
C THR A 142 25.48 18.60 -4.39
N PHE A 143 25.35 17.30 -4.21
CA PHE A 143 24.94 16.39 -5.27
C PHE A 143 24.19 15.19 -4.70
N THR A 144 23.36 14.56 -5.56
CA THR A 144 22.70 13.28 -5.30
C THR A 144 23.34 12.18 -6.14
N ILE A 145 23.17 10.92 -5.76
CA ILE A 145 23.67 9.76 -6.50
C ILE A 145 22.51 8.78 -6.67
N ASP A 146 21.69 9.04 -7.67
CA ASP A 146 20.44 8.31 -7.94
C ASP A 146 20.46 7.69 -9.35
N PRO A 147 19.60 6.69 -9.65
CA PRO A 147 19.32 6.26 -11.00
C PRO A 147 18.87 7.44 -11.88
N ALA A 148 19.15 7.37 -13.20
CA ALA A 148 18.85 8.46 -14.13
C ALA A 148 17.34 8.77 -14.25
N ASP A 149 16.49 7.83 -13.89
CA ASP A 149 15.02 7.91 -13.93
C ASP A 149 14.39 8.15 -12.54
N ALA A 150 15.20 8.37 -11.50
CA ALA A 150 14.71 8.71 -10.17
C ALA A 150 13.92 10.03 -10.20
N LYS A 151 12.84 10.07 -9.41
CA LYS A 151 11.95 11.23 -9.28
C LYS A 151 11.86 11.74 -7.83
N ASP A 152 12.28 10.94 -6.90
CA ASP A 152 12.30 11.16 -5.46
C ASP A 152 13.76 11.25 -5.01
N PHE A 153 14.23 12.45 -4.72
CA PHE A 153 15.61 12.72 -4.26
C PHE A 153 15.61 12.92 -2.75
N ASP A 154 15.55 11.82 -2.00
CA ASP A 154 15.42 11.86 -0.54
C ASP A 154 16.69 12.33 0.15
N ASP A 155 17.87 12.08 -0.42
CA ASP A 155 19.15 12.40 0.18
C ASP A 155 20.14 13.07 -0.79
N ALA A 156 21.03 13.86 -0.21
CA ALA A 156 22.13 14.48 -0.93
C ALA A 156 23.39 14.52 -0.07
N LEU A 157 24.54 14.60 -0.74
CA LEU A 157 25.83 14.75 -0.11
C LEU A 157 26.38 16.14 -0.43
N SER A 158 27.03 16.79 0.54
CA SER A 158 27.84 17.97 0.28
C SER A 158 29.28 17.75 0.69
N PHE A 159 30.17 18.46 -0.02
CA PHE A 159 31.60 18.36 0.19
C PHE A 159 32.25 19.75 0.18
N LYS A 160 33.00 20.04 1.22
CA LYS A 160 33.79 21.28 1.34
C LYS A 160 35.16 21.00 1.94
N LYS A 161 36.20 21.43 1.26
CA LYS A 161 37.57 21.45 1.84
C LYS A 161 37.65 22.60 2.82
N ILE A 162 38.11 22.32 4.05
CA ILE A 162 38.44 23.32 5.07
C ILE A 162 39.97 23.40 5.26
N GLU A 163 40.43 24.19 6.19
CA GLU A 163 41.87 24.37 6.44
C GLU A 163 42.52 23.07 6.94
N ASP A 164 43.86 22.99 6.86
CA ASP A 164 44.68 21.88 7.35
C ASP A 164 44.42 20.49 6.73
N GLY A 165 43.94 20.47 5.49
CA GLY A 165 43.68 19.21 4.78
C GLY A 165 42.46 18.45 5.27
N MET A 166 41.64 19.05 6.12
CA MET A 166 40.36 18.52 6.56
C MET A 166 39.24 18.77 5.55
N TYR A 167 38.19 17.96 5.62
CA TYR A 167 37.01 18.08 4.79
C TYR A 167 35.76 18.07 5.65
N GLU A 168 34.82 18.91 5.31
CA GLU A 168 33.46 18.89 5.82
C GLU A 168 32.61 18.10 4.82
N ILE A 169 32.00 17.01 5.27
CA ILE A 169 31.05 16.22 4.50
C ILE A 169 29.69 16.39 5.16
N GLY A 170 28.70 16.83 4.38
CA GLY A 170 27.31 16.90 4.81
C GLY A 170 26.50 15.75 4.22
N VAL A 171 25.60 15.22 5.03
CA VAL A 171 24.54 14.31 4.59
C VAL A 171 23.23 15.06 4.80
N HIS A 172 22.47 15.25 3.74
CA HIS A 172 21.24 16.04 3.73
C HIS A 172 20.08 15.13 3.42
N ILE A 173 19.04 15.18 4.23
CA ILE A 173 17.82 14.42 4.05
C ILE A 173 16.67 15.41 3.86
N ALA A 174 15.75 15.12 2.95
CA ALA A 174 14.55 15.92 2.73
C ALA A 174 13.76 16.09 4.04
N ASP A 175 13.50 17.36 4.43
CA ASP A 175 12.79 17.68 5.67
C ASP A 175 11.27 17.56 5.47
N VAL A 176 10.80 16.33 5.30
CA VAL A 176 9.38 16.01 5.14
C VAL A 176 8.55 16.51 6.33
N SER A 177 9.14 16.53 7.54
CA SER A 177 8.46 16.99 8.77
C SER A 177 8.13 18.48 8.78
N TYR A 178 8.81 19.28 7.95
CA TYR A 178 8.45 20.66 7.75
C TYR A 178 7.06 20.81 7.12
N TYR A 179 6.71 19.93 6.19
CA TYR A 179 5.45 19.94 5.46
C TYR A 179 4.35 19.11 6.14
N VAL A 180 4.70 17.92 6.62
CA VAL A 180 3.74 16.99 7.26
C VAL A 180 3.66 17.30 8.75
N LYS A 181 2.54 17.88 9.15
CA LYS A 181 2.33 18.28 10.55
C LYS A 181 1.72 17.14 11.35
N GLU A 182 2.08 17.06 12.61
CA GLU A 182 1.51 16.11 13.57
C GLU A 182 -0.02 16.22 13.61
N HIS A 183 -0.70 15.08 13.59
CA HIS A 183 -2.16 14.95 13.56
C HIS A 183 -2.84 15.42 12.27
N SER A 184 -2.10 15.79 11.24
CA SER A 184 -2.64 16.13 9.91
C SER A 184 -3.25 14.90 9.22
N ALA A 185 -3.96 15.13 8.11
CA ALA A 185 -4.52 14.03 7.31
C ALA A 185 -3.41 13.23 6.61
N MET A 186 -2.37 13.91 6.12
CA MET A 186 -1.20 13.26 5.51
C MET A 186 -0.44 12.41 6.51
N GLU A 187 -0.19 12.91 7.74
CA GLU A 187 0.51 12.14 8.77
C GLU A 187 -0.26 10.86 9.14
N LYS A 188 -1.56 10.95 9.36
CA LYS A 188 -2.41 9.79 9.68
C LYS A 188 -2.42 8.75 8.56
N GLU A 189 -2.49 9.20 7.31
CA GLU A 189 -2.46 8.29 6.16
C GLU A 189 -1.06 7.68 5.98
N ALA A 190 0.01 8.45 6.15
CA ALA A 190 1.39 7.95 6.10
C ALA A 190 1.65 6.91 7.20
N PHE A 191 1.20 7.18 8.43
CA PHE A 191 1.28 6.23 9.53
C PHE A 191 0.57 4.90 9.21
N LYS A 192 -0.61 4.98 8.57
CA LYS A 192 -1.36 3.80 8.15
C LYS A 192 -0.67 3.02 7.03
N ARG A 193 -0.02 3.72 6.08
CA ARG A 193 0.74 3.09 4.98
C ARG A 193 2.06 2.53 5.46
N ALA A 194 2.70 3.17 6.41
CA ALA A 194 3.97 2.83 7.06
C ALA A 194 5.23 2.90 6.17
N THR A 195 5.10 2.68 4.86
CA THR A 195 6.21 2.68 3.90
C THR A 195 5.74 2.96 2.47
N SER A 196 6.65 3.37 1.60
CA SER A 196 6.47 3.25 0.16
C SER A 196 6.81 1.83 -0.30
N VAL A 197 6.09 1.33 -1.30
CA VAL A 197 6.32 -0.01 -1.86
C VAL A 197 6.71 0.11 -3.32
N TYR A 198 7.90 -0.37 -3.63
CA TYR A 198 8.45 -0.34 -4.99
C TYR A 198 8.17 -1.67 -5.68
N LEU A 199 7.42 -1.63 -6.76
CA LEU A 199 7.24 -2.73 -7.70
C LEU A 199 8.18 -2.56 -8.90
N VAL A 200 8.20 -3.53 -9.79
CA VAL A 200 9.11 -3.52 -10.95
C VAL A 200 8.90 -2.30 -11.87
N ASP A 201 7.66 -1.83 -11.98
CA ASP A 201 7.24 -0.80 -12.94
C ASP A 201 6.53 0.40 -12.32
N ARG A 202 6.32 0.39 -10.99
CA ARG A 202 5.59 1.45 -10.28
C ARG A 202 5.91 1.48 -8.80
N VAL A 203 5.53 2.59 -8.17
CA VAL A 203 5.63 2.79 -6.72
C VAL A 203 4.22 3.00 -6.16
N ALA A 204 3.91 2.37 -5.02
CA ALA A 204 2.81 2.75 -4.16
C ALA A 204 3.38 3.62 -3.03
N PRO A 205 3.33 4.96 -3.15
CA PRO A 205 4.07 5.85 -2.27
C PRO A 205 3.40 6.00 -0.90
N MET A 206 4.19 6.29 0.13
CA MET A 206 3.72 6.59 1.47
C MET A 206 3.01 7.96 1.53
N PHE A 207 3.49 8.93 0.75
CA PHE A 207 2.92 10.27 0.62
C PHE A 207 2.39 10.53 -0.80
N PRO A 208 1.45 11.49 -0.97
CA PRO A 208 1.05 11.95 -2.30
C PRO A 208 2.25 12.44 -3.13
N GLU A 209 2.20 12.18 -4.44
CA GLU A 209 3.29 12.55 -5.38
C GLU A 209 3.67 14.03 -5.33
N ARG A 210 2.72 14.90 -5.01
CA ARG A 210 3.00 16.32 -4.82
C ARG A 210 4.06 16.57 -3.75
N LEU A 211 4.04 15.80 -2.65
CA LEU A 211 5.07 15.90 -1.63
C LEU A 211 6.32 15.14 -2.04
N SER A 212 6.20 13.88 -2.41
CA SER A 212 7.35 12.98 -2.62
C SER A 212 8.14 13.23 -3.91
N ASN A 213 7.53 13.84 -4.95
CA ASN A 213 8.17 13.97 -6.27
C ASN A 213 8.33 15.44 -6.71
N ILE A 214 7.67 16.40 -6.04
CA ILE A 214 7.66 17.81 -6.48
C ILE A 214 8.26 18.71 -5.41
N ILE A 215 7.99 18.44 -4.14
CA ILE A 215 8.40 19.33 -3.03
C ILE A 215 9.65 18.82 -2.32
N CYS A 216 9.70 17.52 -2.04
CA CYS A 216 10.83 16.85 -1.39
C CYS A 216 11.61 15.97 -2.35
#